data_2f56bda776b590ea5b0b395a067bfe9a
#
_entry.id   2f56bda776b590ea5b0b395a067bfe9a
#
_cell.length_a   1.000
_cell.length_b   1.000
_cell.length_c   1.000
_cell.angle_alpha   90.00
_cell.angle_beta   90.00
_cell.angle_gamma   90.00
#
_symmetry.space_group_name_H-M   'P 1'
#
loop_
_entity.id
_entity.type
_entity.pdbx_description
1 polymer ?
#
loop_
_entity_poly.entity_id
_entity_poly.type
_entity_poly.pdbx_seq_one_letter_code
_entity_poly.pdbx_strand_id
1 'polypeptide(L)'
;SIYTGPELNPGWEKPDIDSGQITGISPIALDSHTIAGKSGPYGTPARPTDAASAAQQAFVDALNKAGEPHGYSFERKDKRTKPSDATEIASVESATALQQAQHMMLESDNTLAEALTRNAAIAAGRQGSAEEAQKLVREKIEAAGVTTEHLKQADVCGLSLENRVTARMLVQALAKLL
;
A
#
# COMPACT_ATOMS: atom_id res chain seq x y z
N SER A 1 5.93 13.71 2.11
CA SER A 1 5.39 12.35 2.18
C SER A 1 5.96 11.65 3.40
N ILE A 2 5.18 10.81 4.08
CA ILE A 2 5.67 9.91 5.12
C ILE A 2 6.36 8.69 4.50
N TYR A 3 6.06 8.38 3.24
CA TYR A 3 6.78 7.36 2.48
C TYR A 3 7.97 7.98 1.75
N THR A 4 9.05 7.21 1.67
CA THR A 4 10.30 7.57 1.01
C THR A 4 10.68 6.52 -0.04
N GLY A 5 11.53 6.91 -0.99
CA GLY A 5 11.89 6.05 -2.11
C GLY A 5 10.83 6.02 -3.23
N PRO A 6 11.01 5.16 -4.23
CA PRO A 6 10.11 5.05 -5.36
C PRO A 6 8.74 4.50 -4.95
N GLU A 7 7.69 5.00 -5.58
CA GLU A 7 6.32 4.51 -5.39
C GLU A 7 6.14 3.14 -6.05
N LEU A 8 6.76 2.91 -7.20
CA LEU A 8 6.80 1.63 -7.90
C LEU A 8 8.12 0.91 -7.61
N ASN A 9 8.04 -0.36 -7.24
CA ASN A 9 9.23 -1.18 -7.10
C ASN A 9 9.77 -1.52 -8.49
N PRO A 10 11.07 -1.32 -8.75
CA PRO A 10 11.68 -1.61 -10.05
C PRO A 10 11.66 -3.10 -10.42
N GLY A 11 11.41 -3.99 -9.45
CA GLY A 11 11.25 -5.44 -9.67
C GLY A 11 9.84 -5.87 -10.06
N TRP A 12 8.88 -4.96 -10.20
CA TRP A 12 7.54 -5.27 -10.70
C TRP A 12 7.48 -5.16 -12.21
N GLU A 13 6.86 -6.12 -12.83
CA GLU A 13 6.74 -6.15 -14.28
C GLU A 13 5.61 -5.22 -14.76
N LYS A 14 5.83 -4.62 -15.94
CA LYS A 14 4.84 -3.73 -16.53
C LYS A 14 3.45 -4.39 -16.73
N PRO A 15 3.34 -5.65 -17.15
CA PRO A 15 2.05 -6.33 -17.25
C PRO A 15 1.27 -6.39 -15.93
N ASP A 16 1.94 -6.55 -14.80
CA ASP A 16 1.31 -6.59 -13.48
C ASP A 16 0.75 -5.23 -13.08
N ILE A 17 1.50 -4.16 -13.40
CA ILE A 17 1.05 -2.78 -13.19
C ILE A 17 -0.14 -2.46 -14.11
N ASP A 18 -0.03 -2.77 -15.39
CA ASP A 18 -1.06 -2.49 -16.40
C ASP A 18 -2.35 -3.28 -16.12
N SER A 19 -2.25 -4.48 -15.54
CA SER A 19 -3.40 -5.31 -15.17
C SER A 19 -4.05 -4.92 -13.84
N GLY A 20 -3.46 -3.99 -13.08
CA GLY A 20 -3.97 -3.56 -11.78
C GLY A 20 -3.65 -4.52 -10.63
N GLN A 21 -2.73 -5.49 -10.82
CA GLN A 21 -2.23 -6.34 -9.74
C GLN A 21 -1.54 -5.52 -8.64
N ILE A 22 -0.93 -4.42 -9.04
CA ILE A 22 -0.27 -3.47 -8.17
C ILE A 22 -0.30 -2.07 -8.79
N THR A 23 -0.12 -1.05 -7.97
CA THR A 23 0.09 0.35 -8.43
C THR A 23 1.14 1.03 -7.56
N GLY A 24 1.44 2.30 -7.85
CA GLY A 24 2.37 3.08 -7.04
C GLY A 24 1.91 3.19 -5.58
N ILE A 25 2.81 2.87 -4.65
CA ILE A 25 2.50 2.88 -3.22
C ILE A 25 2.59 4.28 -2.68
N SER A 26 1.44 4.83 -2.31
CA SER A 26 1.28 6.19 -1.79
C SER A 26 0.66 6.17 -0.40
N PRO A 27 1.01 7.13 0.50
CA PRO A 27 0.37 7.24 1.81
C PRO A 27 -1.09 7.74 1.72
N ILE A 28 -1.48 8.31 0.59
CA ILE A 28 -2.87 8.65 0.29
C ILE A 28 -3.46 7.49 -0.49
N ALA A 29 -4.30 6.71 0.15
CA ALA A 29 -4.97 5.55 -0.42
C ALA A 29 -6.48 5.68 -0.26
N LEU A 30 -7.20 5.29 -1.30
CA LEU A 30 -8.65 5.11 -1.27
C LEU A 30 -8.93 3.69 -1.77
N ASP A 31 -9.58 2.86 -0.95
CA ASP A 31 -9.93 1.46 -1.26
C ASP A 31 -8.74 0.68 -1.86
N SER A 32 -7.59 0.74 -1.22
CA SER A 32 -6.33 0.14 -1.73
C SER A 32 -5.99 0.59 -3.17
N HIS A 33 -6.27 1.84 -3.49
CA HIS A 33 -6.12 2.44 -4.82
C HIS A 33 -6.97 1.78 -5.92
N THR A 34 -8.07 1.12 -5.58
CA THR A 34 -8.98 0.57 -6.58
C THR A 34 -9.90 1.65 -7.16
N ILE A 35 -10.37 1.43 -8.38
CA ILE A 35 -11.37 2.29 -9.01
C ILE A 35 -12.74 1.61 -8.86
N ALA A 36 -13.63 2.22 -8.07
CA ALA A 36 -14.95 1.68 -7.82
C ALA A 36 -15.72 1.35 -9.11
N GLY A 37 -16.29 0.16 -9.17
CA GLY A 37 -17.10 -0.30 -10.31
C GLY A 37 -16.32 -0.60 -11.58
N LYS A 38 -14.99 -0.60 -11.54
CA LYS A 38 -14.14 -1.00 -12.66
C LYS A 38 -13.35 -2.26 -12.32
N SER A 39 -13.38 -3.21 -13.25
CA SER A 39 -12.54 -4.41 -13.20
C SER A 39 -11.37 -4.25 -14.15
N GLY A 40 -10.20 -4.65 -13.70
CA GLY A 40 -9.02 -4.83 -14.52
C GLY A 40 -9.06 -6.20 -15.24
N PRO A 41 -8.02 -6.51 -16.00
CA PRO A 41 -7.83 -7.83 -16.57
C PRO A 41 -7.87 -8.93 -15.48
N TYR A 42 -8.29 -10.11 -15.83
CA TYR A 42 -8.35 -11.28 -14.94
C TYR A 42 -9.28 -11.13 -13.72
N GLY A 43 -10.25 -10.19 -13.76
CA GLY A 43 -11.18 -9.96 -12.65
C GLY A 43 -10.58 -9.22 -11.46
N THR A 44 -9.35 -8.73 -11.57
CA THR A 44 -8.75 -7.88 -10.54
C THR A 44 -9.41 -6.50 -10.53
N PRO A 45 -9.47 -5.80 -9.40
CA PRO A 45 -9.89 -4.40 -9.38
C PRO A 45 -8.97 -3.55 -10.25
N ALA A 46 -9.53 -2.65 -11.07
CA ALA A 46 -8.72 -1.68 -11.79
C ALA A 46 -8.07 -0.70 -10.81
N ARG A 47 -6.81 -0.35 -11.07
CA ARG A 47 -6.05 0.65 -10.30
C ARG A 47 -5.54 1.75 -11.22
N PRO A 48 -5.54 3.03 -10.77
CA PRO A 48 -4.98 4.13 -11.54
C PRO A 48 -3.45 4.07 -11.55
N THR A 49 -2.83 4.54 -12.61
CA THR A 49 -1.36 4.65 -12.69
C THR A 49 -0.80 5.69 -11.72
N ASP A 50 -1.55 6.76 -11.43
CA ASP A 50 -1.26 7.75 -10.39
C ASP A 50 -2.34 7.67 -9.31
N ALA A 51 -2.11 6.78 -8.35
CA ALA A 51 -3.03 6.50 -7.27
C ALA A 51 -3.23 7.70 -6.33
N ALA A 52 -2.17 8.46 -6.07
CA ALA A 52 -2.23 9.65 -5.21
C ALA A 52 -3.10 10.74 -5.85
N SER A 53 -2.93 10.99 -7.13
CA SER A 53 -3.72 11.96 -7.87
C SER A 53 -5.20 11.56 -7.95
N ALA A 54 -5.47 10.28 -8.17
CA ALA A 54 -6.84 9.75 -8.21
C ALA A 54 -7.54 9.88 -6.84
N ALA A 55 -6.86 9.58 -5.75
CA ALA A 55 -7.42 9.74 -4.40
C ALA A 55 -7.68 11.22 -4.06
N GLN A 56 -6.77 12.12 -4.44
CA GLN A 56 -6.98 13.57 -4.27
C GLN A 56 -8.19 14.06 -5.07
N GLN A 57 -8.35 13.60 -6.32
CA GLN A 57 -9.50 13.98 -7.13
C GLN A 57 -10.80 13.47 -6.54
N ALA A 58 -10.85 12.23 -6.12
CA ALA A 58 -12.02 11.66 -5.45
C ALA A 58 -12.41 12.46 -4.18
N PHE A 59 -11.43 12.95 -3.43
CA PHE A 59 -11.67 13.81 -2.28
C PHE A 59 -12.26 15.16 -2.69
N VAL A 60 -11.74 15.80 -3.73
CA VAL A 60 -12.29 17.07 -4.27
C VAL A 60 -13.72 16.87 -4.79
N ASP A 61 -13.99 15.77 -5.46
CA ASP A 61 -15.33 15.44 -5.97
C ASP A 61 -16.33 15.26 -4.81
N ALA A 62 -15.90 14.59 -3.73
CA ALA A 62 -16.72 14.43 -2.53
C ALA A 62 -16.98 15.78 -1.82
N LEU A 63 -15.97 16.65 -1.74
CA LEU A 63 -16.13 18.01 -1.21
C LEU A 63 -17.09 18.85 -2.04
N ASN A 64 -17.00 18.79 -3.37
CA ASN A 64 -17.92 19.51 -4.25
C ASN A 64 -19.35 19.01 -4.08
N LYS A 65 -19.54 17.69 -4.03
CA LYS A 65 -20.87 17.12 -3.78
C LYS A 65 -21.47 17.56 -2.45
N ALA A 66 -20.65 17.61 -1.40
CA ALA A 66 -21.09 18.07 -0.07
C ALA A 66 -21.29 19.59 -0.01
N GLY A 67 -20.51 20.36 -0.75
CA GLY A 67 -20.54 21.82 -0.77
C GLY A 67 -21.64 22.42 -1.66
N GLU A 68 -22.12 21.68 -2.66
CA GLU A 68 -23.11 22.15 -3.64
C GLU A 68 -24.36 22.77 -2.99
N PRO A 69 -25.01 22.15 -1.97
CA PRO A 69 -26.19 22.74 -1.32
C PRO A 69 -25.90 24.05 -0.58
N HIS A 70 -24.63 24.34 -0.33
CA HIS A 70 -24.16 25.51 0.42
C HIS A 70 -23.50 26.55 -0.49
N GLY A 71 -23.45 26.32 -1.81
CA GLY A 71 -22.83 27.20 -2.78
C GLY A 71 -21.29 27.20 -2.77
N TYR A 72 -20.65 26.15 -2.20
CA TYR A 72 -19.22 25.99 -2.20
C TYR A 72 -18.75 25.15 -3.39
N SER A 73 -17.59 25.54 -3.94
CA SER A 73 -16.88 24.76 -4.94
C SER A 73 -15.41 24.66 -4.57
N PHE A 74 -14.81 23.51 -4.87
CA PHE A 74 -13.43 23.19 -4.57
C PHE A 74 -12.69 22.75 -5.84
N GLU A 75 -11.45 23.13 -5.95
CA GLU A 75 -10.57 22.71 -7.03
C GLU A 75 -9.24 22.17 -6.48
N ARG A 76 -8.67 21.21 -7.20
CA ARG A 76 -7.34 20.71 -6.90
C ARG A 76 -6.30 21.70 -7.42
N LYS A 77 -5.28 21.99 -6.61
CA LYS A 77 -4.09 22.71 -7.05
C LYS A 77 -2.90 21.77 -7.13
N ASP A 78 -2.14 21.87 -8.20
CA ASP A 78 -0.96 21.02 -8.43
C ASP A 78 0.22 21.34 -7.50
N LYS A 79 0.15 22.46 -6.79
CA LYS A 79 1.19 22.85 -5.85
C LYS A 79 1.10 22.07 -4.55
N ARG A 80 2.04 21.16 -4.34
CA ARG A 80 2.22 20.49 -3.05
C ARG A 80 2.83 21.49 -2.07
N THR A 81 2.08 21.92 -1.08
CA THR A 81 2.57 22.70 0.07
C THR A 81 2.45 21.83 1.31
N LYS A 82 3.51 21.80 2.13
CA LYS A 82 3.43 21.28 3.47
C LYS A 82 3.10 22.47 4.37
N PRO A 83 1.86 22.63 4.86
CA PRO A 83 1.55 23.70 5.81
C PRO A 83 2.30 23.42 7.12
N SER A 84 3.05 24.39 7.61
CA SER A 84 3.76 24.29 8.90
C SER A 84 2.81 24.42 10.08
N ASP A 85 1.68 25.13 9.89
CA ASP A 85 0.78 25.58 10.96
C ASP A 85 -0.69 25.24 10.65
N ALA A 86 -0.93 24.08 10.01
CA ALA A 86 -2.28 23.64 9.72
C ALA A 86 -3.02 23.20 10.97
N THR A 87 -4.21 23.76 11.18
CA THR A 87 -5.15 23.26 12.19
C THR A 87 -5.95 22.11 11.58
N GLU A 88 -6.08 21.01 12.30
CA GLU A 88 -6.97 19.91 11.91
C GLU A 88 -8.43 20.41 11.93
N ILE A 89 -9.11 20.27 10.80
CA ILE A 89 -10.51 20.66 10.64
C ILE A 89 -11.43 19.46 10.86
N ALA A 90 -11.01 18.31 10.35
CA ALA A 90 -11.72 17.04 10.46
C ALA A 90 -10.78 15.89 10.26
N SER A 91 -11.12 14.73 10.82
CA SER A 91 -10.41 13.47 10.61
C SER A 91 -11.40 12.33 10.37
N VAL A 92 -10.94 11.30 9.69
CA VAL A 92 -11.65 10.05 9.52
C VAL A 92 -10.68 8.91 9.80
N GLU A 93 -11.13 7.93 10.55
CA GLU A 93 -10.33 6.75 10.84
C GLU A 93 -10.59 5.67 9.78
N SER A 94 -9.51 5.04 9.32
CA SER A 94 -9.59 3.85 8.47
C SER A 94 -9.93 2.61 9.32
N ALA A 95 -10.19 1.50 8.66
CA ALA A 95 -10.26 0.20 9.34
C ALA A 95 -8.97 -0.06 10.13
N THR A 96 -9.07 -0.82 11.23
CA THR A 96 -7.90 -1.18 12.04
C THR A 96 -6.86 -1.94 11.24
N ALA A 97 -5.59 -1.90 11.67
CA ALA A 97 -4.51 -2.64 11.00
C ALA A 97 -4.82 -4.15 10.89
N LEU A 98 -5.48 -4.75 11.89
CA LEU A 98 -5.90 -6.13 11.85
C LEU A 98 -6.95 -6.39 10.77
N GLN A 99 -7.97 -5.54 10.69
CA GLN A 99 -9.01 -5.66 9.65
C GLN A 99 -8.44 -5.48 8.25
N GLN A 100 -7.52 -4.52 8.08
CA GLN A 100 -6.84 -4.33 6.81
C GLN A 100 -5.95 -5.53 6.44
N ALA A 101 -5.22 -6.12 7.41
CA ALA A 101 -4.43 -7.32 7.17
C ALA A 101 -5.31 -8.53 6.82
N GLN A 102 -6.47 -8.70 7.47
CA GLN A 102 -7.43 -9.74 7.12
C GLN A 102 -7.96 -9.56 5.69
N HIS A 103 -8.35 -8.34 5.32
CA HIS A 103 -8.78 -8.02 3.96
C HIS A 103 -7.68 -8.31 2.94
N MET A 104 -6.47 -7.82 3.21
CA MET A 104 -5.29 -8.06 2.36
C MET A 104 -5.07 -9.56 2.09
N MET A 105 -5.18 -10.39 3.13
CA MET A 105 -4.99 -11.84 3.00
C MET A 105 -6.12 -12.53 2.23
N LEU A 106 -7.38 -12.09 2.43
CA LEU A 106 -8.54 -12.67 1.77
C LEU A 106 -8.59 -12.32 0.28
N GLU A 107 -8.29 -11.06 -0.06
CA GLU A 107 -8.36 -10.54 -1.43
C GLU A 107 -7.03 -10.67 -2.17
N SER A 108 -5.96 -11.13 -1.50
CA SER A 108 -4.60 -11.17 -2.07
C SER A 108 -4.14 -9.80 -2.58
N ASP A 109 -4.37 -8.75 -1.78
CA ASP A 109 -4.13 -7.36 -2.19
C ASP A 109 -2.66 -6.98 -2.03
N ASN A 110 -1.93 -6.99 -3.15
CA ASN A 110 -0.50 -6.65 -3.20
C ASN A 110 -0.23 -5.20 -2.79
N THR A 111 -1.08 -4.26 -3.21
CA THR A 111 -0.93 -2.84 -2.89
C THR A 111 -1.06 -2.60 -1.39
N LEU A 112 -2.06 -3.24 -0.76
CA LEU A 112 -2.27 -3.13 0.67
C LEU A 112 -1.15 -3.80 1.47
N ALA A 113 -0.60 -4.93 1.00
CA ALA A 113 0.54 -5.58 1.62
C ALA A 113 1.76 -4.65 1.70
N GLU A 114 2.10 -3.99 0.61
CA GLU A 114 3.20 -3.03 0.56
C GLU A 114 2.94 -1.79 1.44
N ALA A 115 1.71 -1.25 1.42
CA ALA A 115 1.35 -0.09 2.23
C ALA A 115 1.38 -0.40 3.73
N LEU A 116 0.79 -1.52 4.17
CA LEU A 116 0.77 -1.92 5.57
C LEU A 116 2.17 -2.15 6.12
N THR A 117 3.06 -2.75 5.35
CA THR A 117 4.44 -3.01 5.80
C THR A 117 5.29 -1.74 5.85
N ARG A 118 5.08 -0.76 4.94
CA ARG A 118 5.69 0.57 5.06
C ARG A 118 5.17 1.31 6.30
N ASN A 119 3.87 1.23 6.59
CA ASN A 119 3.30 1.79 7.81
C ASN A 119 3.87 1.12 9.08
N ALA A 120 4.05 -0.20 9.06
CA ALA A 120 4.69 -0.93 10.15
C ALA A 120 6.14 -0.50 10.36
N ALA A 121 6.90 -0.24 9.29
CA ALA A 121 8.25 0.30 9.39
C ALA A 121 8.26 1.69 10.05
N ILE A 122 7.34 2.58 9.66
CA ILE A 122 7.19 3.91 10.28
C ILE A 122 6.83 3.77 11.77
N ALA A 123 5.90 2.90 12.12
CA ALA A 123 5.51 2.65 13.51
C ALA A 123 6.65 2.09 14.35
N ALA A 124 7.60 1.40 13.71
CA ALA A 124 8.85 0.93 14.34
C ALA A 124 9.97 2.00 14.39
N GLY A 125 9.66 3.26 14.04
CA GLY A 125 10.63 4.36 14.04
C GLY A 125 11.57 4.37 12.83
N ARG A 126 11.25 3.64 11.76
CA ARG A 126 12.05 3.55 10.53
C ARG A 126 11.50 4.45 9.43
N GLN A 127 12.24 4.55 8.33
CA GLN A 127 11.73 5.21 7.13
C GLN A 127 10.59 4.38 6.49
N GLY A 128 9.60 5.06 5.93
CA GLY A 128 8.48 4.45 5.20
C GLY A 128 8.86 4.04 3.79
N SER A 129 9.96 3.32 3.62
CA SER A 129 10.46 2.84 2.33
C SER A 129 10.20 1.34 2.14
N ALA A 130 10.22 0.88 0.88
CA ALA A 130 10.13 -0.55 0.58
C ALA A 130 11.27 -1.33 1.22
N GLU A 131 12.47 -0.76 1.22
CA GLU A 131 13.66 -1.39 1.80
C GLU A 131 13.51 -1.63 3.31
N GLU A 132 13.06 -0.62 4.06
CA GLU A 132 12.87 -0.75 5.51
C GLU A 132 11.69 -1.67 5.85
N ALA A 133 10.65 -1.70 5.02
CA ALA A 133 9.55 -2.66 5.13
C ALA A 133 10.06 -4.10 4.96
N GLN A 134 10.87 -4.36 3.94
CA GLN A 134 11.47 -5.69 3.69
C GLN A 134 12.38 -6.12 4.86
N LYS A 135 13.23 -5.22 5.38
CA LYS A 135 14.07 -5.50 6.55
C LYS A 135 13.23 -5.85 7.77
N LEU A 136 12.19 -5.07 8.06
CA LEU A 136 11.30 -5.34 9.18
C LEU A 136 10.60 -6.69 9.06
N VAL A 137 10.09 -7.03 7.88
CA VAL A 137 9.43 -8.33 7.63
C VAL A 137 10.41 -9.47 7.86
N ARG A 138 11.64 -9.39 7.33
CA ARG A 138 12.69 -10.38 7.55
C ARG A 138 12.98 -10.57 9.04
N GLU A 139 13.20 -9.51 9.79
CA GLU A 139 13.44 -9.57 11.23
C GLU A 139 12.30 -10.21 12.00
N LYS A 140 11.04 -9.92 11.62
CA LYS A 140 9.87 -10.54 12.25
C LYS A 140 9.76 -12.02 11.96
N ILE A 141 10.09 -12.44 10.75
CA ILE A 141 10.16 -13.86 10.35
C ILE A 141 11.24 -14.59 11.15
N GLU A 142 12.42 -13.99 11.29
CA GLU A 142 13.53 -14.54 12.09
C GLU A 142 13.18 -14.63 13.57
N ALA A 143 12.57 -13.57 14.13
CA ALA A 143 12.09 -13.55 15.50
C ALA A 143 11.02 -14.62 15.79
N ALA A 144 10.24 -14.99 14.77
CA ALA A 144 9.30 -16.12 14.85
C ALA A 144 9.99 -17.51 14.77
N GLY A 145 11.31 -17.54 14.60
CA GLY A 145 12.11 -18.78 14.56
C GLY A 145 12.13 -19.45 13.19
N VAL A 146 11.85 -18.69 12.11
CA VAL A 146 12.01 -19.16 10.74
C VAL A 146 13.36 -18.71 10.20
N THR A 147 14.14 -19.62 9.63
CA THR A 147 15.44 -19.28 9.05
C THR A 147 15.25 -18.52 7.75
N THR A 148 15.96 -17.41 7.57
CA THR A 148 15.93 -16.59 6.35
C THR A 148 17.20 -16.77 5.49
N GLU A 149 17.99 -17.78 5.81
CA GLU A 149 19.12 -18.17 4.96
C GLU A 149 18.62 -18.45 3.54
N HIS A 150 19.26 -17.85 2.55
CA HIS A 150 18.87 -17.88 1.14
C HIS A 150 17.54 -17.16 0.78
N LEU A 151 16.95 -16.39 1.68
CA LEU A 151 15.85 -15.51 1.32
C LEU A 151 16.38 -14.36 0.44
N LYS A 152 15.90 -14.26 -0.79
CA LYS A 152 15.97 -13.02 -1.57
C LYS A 152 14.58 -12.40 -1.58
N GLN A 153 14.46 -11.22 -1.00
CA GLN A 153 13.21 -10.48 -0.89
C GLN A 153 13.33 -9.21 -1.73
N ALA A 154 12.61 -9.14 -2.82
CA ALA A 154 12.59 -8.01 -3.74
C ALA A 154 11.40 -7.07 -3.47
N ASP A 155 10.34 -7.61 -2.88
CA ASP A 155 9.17 -6.88 -2.39
C ASP A 155 8.58 -7.59 -1.16
N VAL A 156 7.48 -7.09 -0.64
CA VAL A 156 6.79 -7.70 0.51
C VAL A 156 5.54 -8.47 0.08
N CYS A 157 4.91 -8.04 -0.99
CA CYS A 157 3.68 -8.66 -1.50
C CYS A 157 3.91 -9.99 -2.24
N GLY A 158 5.14 -10.27 -2.66
CA GLY A 158 5.47 -11.51 -3.37
C GLY A 158 5.26 -11.47 -4.88
N LEU A 159 4.96 -10.31 -5.46
CA LEU A 159 4.68 -10.14 -6.88
C LEU A 159 5.94 -10.23 -7.74
N SER A 160 7.07 -9.70 -7.25
CA SER A 160 8.32 -9.69 -8.01
C SER A 160 8.83 -11.10 -8.30
N LEU A 161 9.12 -11.37 -9.56
CA LEU A 161 9.76 -12.63 -9.99
C LEU A 161 11.20 -12.80 -9.48
N GLU A 162 11.75 -11.79 -8.82
CA GLU A 162 13.06 -11.87 -8.20
C GLU A 162 13.05 -12.42 -6.77
N ASN A 163 11.90 -12.58 -6.15
CA ASN A 163 11.78 -13.20 -4.83
C ASN A 163 12.27 -14.66 -4.89
N ARG A 164 13.00 -15.08 -3.85
CA ARG A 164 13.44 -16.47 -3.67
C ARG A 164 13.22 -16.88 -2.23
N VAL A 165 12.48 -17.96 -2.04
CA VAL A 165 12.25 -18.60 -0.74
C VAL A 165 12.60 -20.07 -0.84
N THR A 166 13.03 -20.67 0.25
CA THR A 166 13.29 -22.12 0.27
C THR A 166 12.04 -22.87 0.75
N ALA A 167 11.87 -24.10 0.30
CA ALA A 167 10.80 -24.97 0.81
C ALA A 167 10.86 -25.14 2.32
N ARG A 168 12.08 -25.16 2.91
CA ARG A 168 12.29 -25.20 4.36
C ARG A 168 11.65 -24.00 5.08
N MET A 169 11.85 -22.77 4.53
CA MET A 169 11.23 -21.56 5.09
C MET A 169 9.72 -21.66 5.10
N LEU A 170 9.11 -22.11 3.99
CA LEU A 170 7.66 -22.25 3.91
C LEU A 170 7.13 -23.25 4.94
N VAL A 171 7.77 -24.41 5.08
CA VAL A 171 7.39 -25.40 6.07
C VAL A 171 7.55 -24.86 7.49
N GLN A 172 8.65 -24.16 7.79
CA GLN A 172 8.85 -23.55 9.10
C GLN A 172 7.81 -22.47 9.41
N ALA A 173 7.48 -21.61 8.44
CA ALA A 173 6.47 -20.57 8.60
C ALA A 173 5.08 -21.20 8.90
N LEU A 174 4.67 -22.20 8.13
CA LEU A 174 3.42 -22.91 8.35
C LEU A 174 3.38 -23.58 9.73
N ALA A 175 4.46 -24.25 10.16
CA ALA A 175 4.54 -24.91 11.46
C ALA A 175 4.51 -23.93 12.64
N LYS A 176 4.76 -22.64 12.43
CA LYS A 176 4.67 -21.59 13.46
C LYS A 176 3.29 -20.94 13.52
N LEU A 177 2.47 -21.10 12.48
CA LEU A 177 1.09 -20.61 12.43
C LEU A 177 0.09 -21.61 13.02
N LEU A 178 0.49 -22.87 13.17
CA LEU A 178 -0.30 -23.95 13.77
C LEU A 178 0.02 -24.09 15.27
#